data_438e0dc25be0654c1ca9ece334a687e0
#
_entry.id   438e0dc25be0654c1ca9ece334a687e0
#
_cell.length_a   1.000
_cell.length_b   1.000
_cell.length_c   1.000
_cell.angle_alpha   90.00
_cell.angle_beta   90.00
_cell.angle_gamma   90.00
#
_symmetry.space_group_name_H-M   'P 1'
#
loop_
_entity.id
_entity.type
_entity.pdbx_description
1 polymer ?
#
loop_
_entity_poly.entity_id
_entity_poly.type
_entity_poly.pdbx_seq_one_letter_code
_entity_poly.pdbx_strand_id
1 'polypeptide(L)'
;MDQTRDISLEGWNIVRADEADWVPWTGSAGEARAKILGTADGSMVTLVEAQPGYAGSPHEHAHSEFNYVVEGTLRSQGQQMSAGDGYAAAAGSTHSDFETEAGATYIVIFKI
;
A
#
# COMPACT_ATOMS: atom_id res chain seq x y z
N MET A 1 26.75 -14.32 -26.77
CA MET A 1 25.50 -14.86 -27.31
C MET A 1 24.34 -14.44 -26.47
N ASP A 2 23.41 -13.82 -27.10
CA ASP A 2 22.24 -13.38 -26.44
C ASP A 2 21.30 -14.55 -26.17
N GLN A 3 20.85 -14.66 -24.93
CA GLN A 3 19.89 -15.66 -24.49
C GLN A 3 18.48 -15.09 -24.34
N THR A 4 18.27 -13.94 -24.90
CA THR A 4 16.98 -13.28 -24.82
C THR A 4 15.89 -14.17 -25.38
N ARG A 5 14.83 -14.34 -24.62
CA ARG A 5 13.63 -15.03 -25.06
C ARG A 5 12.56 -14.02 -25.34
N ASP A 6 11.72 -14.35 -26.28
CA ASP A 6 10.49 -13.58 -26.48
C ASP A 6 9.53 -13.95 -25.35
N ILE A 7 9.54 -13.13 -24.32
CA ILE A 7 8.65 -13.32 -23.18
C ILE A 7 7.47 -12.40 -23.36
N SER A 8 6.28 -12.97 -23.39
CA SER A 8 5.08 -12.19 -23.51
C SER A 8 4.82 -11.37 -22.24
N LEU A 9 4.51 -10.09 -22.42
CA LEU A 9 4.10 -9.22 -21.35
C LEU A 9 2.59 -8.98 -21.36
N GLU A 10 1.86 -9.78 -22.17
CA GLU A 10 0.42 -9.70 -22.17
C GLU A 10 -0.14 -10.05 -20.79
N GLY A 11 -1.00 -9.19 -20.27
CA GLY A 11 -1.52 -9.36 -18.92
C GLY A 11 -0.62 -8.83 -17.81
N TRP A 12 0.55 -8.31 -18.16
CA TRP A 12 1.47 -7.74 -17.17
C TRP A 12 1.43 -6.22 -17.18
N ASN A 13 1.49 -5.62 -15.99
CA ASN A 13 1.64 -4.20 -15.81
C ASN A 13 2.87 -3.97 -14.92
N ILE A 14 3.96 -3.57 -15.54
CA ILE A 14 5.24 -3.34 -14.84
C ILE A 14 5.46 -1.85 -14.72
N VAL A 15 5.64 -1.37 -13.49
CA VAL A 15 5.86 0.04 -13.20
C VAL A 15 7.19 0.19 -12.48
N ARG A 16 8.04 1.05 -13.01
CA ARG A 16 9.30 1.40 -12.34
C ARG A 16 9.02 2.51 -11.33
N ALA A 17 9.42 2.30 -10.09
CA ALA A 17 9.12 3.24 -9.02
C ALA A 17 9.67 4.64 -9.28
N ASP A 18 10.84 4.75 -9.89
CA ASP A 18 11.47 6.03 -10.22
C ASP A 18 10.81 6.75 -11.40
N GLU A 19 9.95 6.06 -12.13
CA GLU A 19 9.19 6.63 -13.26
C GLU A 19 7.73 6.89 -12.90
N ALA A 20 7.27 6.42 -11.75
CA ALA A 20 5.91 6.61 -11.29
C ALA A 20 5.79 7.94 -10.55
N ASP A 21 4.69 8.66 -10.81
CA ASP A 21 4.42 9.91 -10.12
C ASP A 21 3.89 9.67 -8.72
N TRP A 22 4.24 10.56 -7.80
CA TRP A 22 3.58 10.61 -6.51
C TRP A 22 2.19 11.20 -6.67
N VAL A 23 1.22 10.58 -6.02
CA VAL A 23 -0.15 11.10 -5.95
C VAL A 23 -0.53 11.29 -4.48
N PRO A 24 -1.45 12.21 -4.18
CA PRO A 24 -1.93 12.38 -2.80
C PRO A 24 -2.56 11.09 -2.29
N TRP A 25 -2.30 10.81 -1.01
CA TRP A 25 -2.93 9.68 -0.31
C TRP A 25 -3.60 10.24 0.94
N THR A 26 -4.92 10.42 0.86
CA THR A 26 -5.65 11.19 1.85
C THR A 26 -6.23 10.31 2.95
N GLY A 27 -6.00 10.71 4.19
CA GLY A 27 -6.59 10.09 5.37
C GLY A 27 -7.42 11.08 6.15
N SER A 28 -7.67 10.77 7.43
CA SER A 28 -8.41 11.65 8.34
C SER A 28 -7.54 12.74 8.96
N ALA A 29 -6.22 12.55 8.98
CA ALA A 29 -5.27 13.53 9.52
C ALA A 29 -3.89 13.31 8.92
N GLY A 30 -3.08 14.37 8.93
CA GLY A 30 -1.71 14.29 8.45
C GLY A 30 -1.58 14.15 6.94
N GLU A 31 -0.39 13.86 6.50
CA GLU A 31 -0.05 13.80 5.07
C GLU A 31 0.58 12.48 4.68
N ALA A 32 0.23 12.00 3.49
CA ALA A 32 0.84 10.85 2.86
C ALA A 32 0.78 11.01 1.34
N ARG A 33 1.62 10.26 0.66
CA ARG A 33 1.63 10.21 -0.81
C ARG A 33 1.85 8.78 -1.25
N ALA A 34 1.47 8.48 -2.48
CA ALA A 34 1.54 7.13 -2.98
C ALA A 34 2.00 7.06 -4.43
N LYS A 35 2.59 5.92 -4.78
CA LYS A 35 2.85 5.54 -6.16
C LYS A 35 2.09 4.28 -6.46
N ILE A 36 1.39 4.25 -7.58
CA ILE A 36 0.70 3.05 -8.04
C ILE A 36 1.71 2.23 -8.83
N LEU A 37 2.07 1.06 -8.32
CA LEU A 37 3.13 0.23 -8.88
C LEU A 37 2.64 -0.88 -9.80
N GLY A 38 1.35 -1.05 -9.91
CA GLY A 38 0.78 -2.04 -10.81
C GLY A 38 -0.70 -2.24 -10.56
N THR A 39 -1.42 -2.60 -11.61
CA THR A 39 -2.85 -2.89 -11.56
C THR A 39 -3.16 -4.13 -12.37
N ALA A 40 -4.07 -4.95 -11.89
CA ALA A 40 -4.59 -6.09 -12.63
C ALA A 40 -5.94 -6.48 -12.05
N ASP A 41 -6.92 -6.70 -12.92
CA ASP A 41 -8.27 -7.18 -12.54
C ASP A 41 -8.91 -6.34 -11.43
N GLY A 42 -8.71 -5.01 -11.47
CA GLY A 42 -9.26 -4.10 -10.48
C GLY A 42 -8.47 -4.00 -9.18
N SER A 43 -7.44 -4.80 -9.01
CA SER A 43 -6.55 -4.73 -7.86
C SER A 43 -5.33 -3.88 -8.19
N MET A 44 -4.75 -3.24 -7.17
CA MET A 44 -3.55 -2.45 -7.38
C MET A 44 -2.54 -2.66 -6.25
N VAL A 45 -1.28 -2.56 -6.63
CA VAL A 45 -0.15 -2.53 -5.71
C VAL A 45 0.25 -1.08 -5.54
N THR A 46 0.24 -0.58 -4.30
CA THR A 46 0.48 0.83 -4.02
C THR A 46 1.57 0.96 -2.98
N LEU A 47 2.56 1.80 -3.28
CA LEU A 47 3.60 2.17 -2.32
C LEU A 47 3.16 3.47 -1.66
N VAL A 48 3.02 3.45 -0.33
CA VAL A 48 2.59 4.62 0.43
C VAL A 48 3.72 5.11 1.31
N GLU A 49 3.94 6.41 1.30
CA GLU A 49 4.89 7.08 2.17
C GLU A 49 4.09 8.05 3.04
N ALA A 50 3.93 7.69 4.31
CA ALA A 50 3.16 8.47 5.27
C ALA A 50 4.08 9.26 6.18
N GLN A 51 3.77 10.54 6.35
CA GLN A 51 4.51 11.43 7.22
C GLN A 51 4.13 11.21 8.69
N PRO A 52 4.98 11.59 9.64
CA PRO A 52 4.63 11.55 11.07
C PRO A 52 3.28 12.24 11.32
N GLY A 53 2.39 11.56 12.05
CA GLY A 53 1.07 12.08 12.35
C GLY A 53 -0.01 11.74 11.34
N TYR A 54 0.31 10.99 10.30
CA TYR A 54 -0.71 10.54 9.35
C TYR A 54 -1.65 9.53 10.00
N ALA A 55 -2.94 9.68 9.73
CA ALA A 55 -3.96 8.71 10.13
C ALA A 55 -4.91 8.45 8.96
N GLY A 56 -5.19 7.18 8.73
CA GLY A 56 -6.18 6.76 7.72
C GLY A 56 -7.60 6.97 8.22
N SER A 57 -8.52 7.13 7.28
CA SER A 57 -9.94 7.24 7.62
C SER A 57 -10.51 5.87 7.98
N PRO A 58 -11.35 5.78 9.02
CA PRO A 58 -12.04 4.51 9.31
C PRO A 58 -12.90 4.09 8.12
N HIS A 59 -12.89 2.81 7.82
CA HIS A 59 -13.68 2.27 6.71
C HIS A 59 -13.88 0.77 6.85
N GLU A 60 -14.90 0.27 6.18
CA GLU A 60 -15.13 -1.15 6.02
C GLU A 60 -14.51 -1.60 4.70
N HIS A 61 -13.83 -2.74 4.72
CA HIS A 61 -13.23 -3.30 3.52
C HIS A 61 -14.27 -3.99 2.66
N ALA A 62 -14.53 -3.45 1.46
CA ALA A 62 -15.39 -4.12 0.49
C ALA A 62 -14.73 -5.37 -0.07
N HIS A 63 -13.41 -5.36 -0.17
CA HIS A 63 -12.56 -6.45 -0.63
C HIS A 63 -11.41 -6.66 0.34
N SER A 64 -10.72 -7.79 0.23
CA SER A 64 -9.54 -8.02 1.06
C SER A 64 -8.44 -6.99 0.77
N GLU A 65 -7.69 -6.66 1.81
CA GLU A 65 -6.56 -5.74 1.73
C GLU A 65 -5.34 -6.39 2.35
N PHE A 66 -4.18 -6.17 1.75
CA PHE A 66 -2.91 -6.70 2.24
C PHE A 66 -1.93 -5.57 2.42
N ASN A 67 -1.15 -5.60 3.49
CA ASN A 67 -0.19 -4.56 3.81
C ASN A 67 1.13 -5.17 4.23
N TYR A 68 2.22 -4.53 3.82
CA TYR A 68 3.57 -4.90 4.22
C TYR A 68 4.34 -3.64 4.58
N VAL A 69 4.88 -3.57 5.79
CA VAL A 69 5.65 -2.42 6.26
C VAL A 69 7.08 -2.52 5.75
N VAL A 70 7.49 -1.54 4.97
CA VAL A 70 8.84 -1.48 4.40
C VAL A 70 9.79 -0.76 5.36
N GLU A 71 9.34 0.35 5.95
CA GLU A 71 10.16 1.18 6.81
C GLU A 71 9.27 1.92 7.80
N GLY A 72 9.82 2.21 8.98
CA GLY A 72 9.11 2.92 10.02
C GLY A 72 8.16 2.04 10.80
N THR A 73 7.18 2.67 11.43
CA THR A 73 6.20 1.97 12.27
C THR A 73 4.80 2.49 11.99
N LEU A 74 3.83 1.61 12.07
CA LEU A 74 2.42 1.98 12.02
C LEU A 74 1.63 1.19 13.05
N ARG A 75 0.48 1.71 13.40
CA ARG A 75 -0.47 1.03 14.27
C ARG A 75 -1.77 0.83 13.51
N SER A 76 -2.28 -0.39 13.57
CA SER A 76 -3.57 -0.72 12.98
C SER A 76 -4.31 -1.66 13.91
N GLN A 77 -5.57 -1.35 14.19
CA GLN A 77 -6.41 -2.15 15.09
C GLN A 77 -5.75 -2.37 16.46
N GLY A 78 -5.10 -1.33 16.99
CA GLY A 78 -4.40 -1.38 18.26
C GLY A 78 -3.09 -2.14 18.26
N GLN A 79 -2.65 -2.63 17.10
CA GLN A 79 -1.43 -3.42 16.96
C GLN A 79 -0.33 -2.60 16.30
N GLN A 80 0.82 -2.52 16.95
CA GLN A 80 1.97 -1.84 16.36
C GLN A 80 2.75 -2.79 15.46
N MET A 81 3.10 -2.29 14.27
CA MET A 81 3.86 -3.03 13.28
C MET A 81 5.07 -2.22 12.85
N SER A 82 6.18 -2.89 12.58
CA SER A 82 7.41 -2.28 12.11
C SER A 82 7.89 -2.96 10.84
N ALA A 83 9.02 -2.51 10.30
CA ALA A 83 9.55 -3.04 9.04
C ALA A 83 9.59 -4.58 9.05
N GLY A 84 9.05 -5.18 8.01
CA GLY A 84 8.95 -6.63 7.87
C GLY A 84 7.62 -7.22 8.31
N ASP A 85 6.83 -6.48 9.08
CA ASP A 85 5.52 -6.95 9.51
C ASP A 85 4.46 -6.65 8.45
N GLY A 86 3.38 -7.39 8.50
CA GLY A 86 2.27 -7.16 7.58
C GLY A 86 0.95 -7.64 8.14
N TYR A 87 -0.12 -7.34 7.42
CA TYR A 87 -1.44 -7.85 7.74
C TYR A 87 -2.23 -8.18 6.49
N ALA A 88 -3.21 -9.02 6.66
CA ALA A 88 -4.26 -9.25 5.69
C ALA A 88 -5.59 -8.97 6.38
N ALA A 89 -6.42 -8.18 5.73
CA ALA A 89 -7.75 -7.85 6.22
C ALA A 89 -8.78 -8.44 5.25
N ALA A 90 -9.69 -9.24 5.76
CA ALA A 90 -10.70 -9.89 4.94
C ALA A 90 -11.77 -8.88 4.48
N ALA A 91 -12.44 -9.19 3.38
CA ALA A 91 -13.62 -8.45 2.97
C ALA A 91 -14.66 -8.45 4.11
N GLY A 92 -15.28 -7.31 4.35
CA GLY A 92 -16.24 -7.14 5.44
C GLY A 92 -15.61 -6.74 6.78
N SER A 93 -14.29 -6.83 6.90
CA SER A 93 -13.62 -6.37 8.12
C SER A 93 -13.58 -4.84 8.18
N THR A 94 -13.45 -4.30 9.38
CA THR A 94 -13.45 -2.85 9.60
C THR A 94 -12.05 -2.38 9.96
N HIS A 95 -11.65 -1.28 9.35
CA HIS A 95 -10.42 -0.58 9.69
C HIS A 95 -10.80 0.64 10.53
N SER A 96 -10.65 0.55 11.85
CA SER A 96 -11.10 1.61 12.75
C SER A 96 -9.99 2.57 13.16
N ASP A 97 -8.74 2.10 13.20
CA ASP A 97 -7.60 2.95 13.48
C ASP A 97 -6.40 2.53 12.64
N PHE A 98 -5.86 3.47 11.92
CA PHE A 98 -4.63 3.29 11.15
C PHE A 98 -3.86 4.59 11.28
N GLU A 99 -2.69 4.52 11.91
CA GLU A 99 -1.91 5.74 12.13
C GLU A 99 -0.42 5.44 12.19
N THR A 100 0.38 6.44 11.92
CA THR A 100 1.82 6.40 12.19
C THR A 100 2.21 7.65 12.96
N GLU A 101 2.89 7.45 14.09
CA GLU A 101 3.39 8.56 14.89
C GLU A 101 4.70 9.09 14.33
N ALA A 102 5.59 8.20 13.93
CA ALA A 102 6.94 8.55 13.50
C ALA A 102 7.13 8.56 11.98
N GLY A 103 6.13 8.16 11.22
CA GLY A 103 6.23 7.99 9.77
C GLY A 103 6.43 6.53 9.39
N ALA A 104 5.96 6.17 8.21
CA ALA A 104 6.08 4.81 7.71
C ALA A 104 6.01 4.78 6.19
N THR A 105 6.73 3.82 5.62
CA THR A 105 6.60 3.47 4.21
C THR A 105 6.08 2.04 4.16
N TYR A 106 5.00 1.83 3.42
CA TYR A 106 4.38 0.52 3.34
C TYR A 106 3.78 0.26 1.96
N ILE A 107 3.58 -1.01 1.68
CA ILE A 107 2.91 -1.45 0.46
C ILE A 107 1.52 -1.92 0.84
N VAL A 108 0.52 -1.41 0.16
CA VAL A 108 -0.85 -1.88 0.32
C VAL A 108 -1.36 -2.41 -1.01
N ILE A 109 -1.98 -3.58 -0.96
CA ILE A 109 -2.58 -4.22 -2.12
C ILE A 109 -4.08 -4.31 -1.84
N PHE A 110 -4.86 -3.72 -2.73
CA PHE A 110 -6.31 -3.67 -2.56
C PHE A 110 -7.02 -3.63 -3.90
N LYS A 111 -8.30 -3.91 -3.86
CA LYS A 111 -9.17 -3.88 -5.03
C LYS A 111 -10.07 -2.65 -4.96
N ILE A 112 -10.17 -1.99 -6.09
CA ILE A 112 -11.04 -0.83 -6.23
C ILE A 112 -12.48 -1.28 -6.51
#